data_c2a27648f71655d9b9c669d36d54d54d
#
_entry.id   c2a27648f71655d9b9c669d36d54d54d
#
_cell.length_a   1.000
_cell.length_b   1.000
_cell.length_c   1.000
_cell.angle_alpha   90.00
_cell.angle_beta   90.00
_cell.angle_gamma   90.00
#
_symmetry.space_group_name_H-M   'P 1'
#
loop_
_entity.id
_entity.type
_entity.pdbx_description
1 polymer ?
#
loop_
_entity_poly.entity_id
_entity_poly.type
_entity_poly.pdbx_seq_one_letter_code
_entity_poly.pdbx_strand_id
1 'polypeptide(L)'
;MKLSFTKNKDVDSEDIANKVQTFENIVGSSLVQKLIKAATVKCKKCGKNRLEVAIDYYLGKMSDICLKCRLLVPVIKTVVGNSISIFGMSEKELIDLMQDSYWTKGLVSVIKGLGETGIEKPFVPAAPLQVQWDLTDSELSFKQIHDEIDKLADFGVAHITFIGEVDSTFIKHADDVGMYPCLTGNGFNLEKIDKYVDAGVKFVDISLESVNPKTHNEKLGIDNLWENAVESIKKYNEKDVYVEVSTEVTQDNLLEIPQIIELLKQLGVGWYKLDVVNGDLTDNQRLELFKLIYMENINGDMQILTNDPQLGDVASTIMCNGMNMIPTHFF
;
A
#
# COMPACT_ATOMS: atom_id res chain seq x y z
N MET A 1 11.98 0.41 -7.52
CA MET A 1 11.52 0.20 -8.92
C MET A 1 10.29 1.07 -9.13
N LYS A 2 10.41 2.19 -9.86
CA LYS A 2 9.24 3.04 -10.17
C LYS A 2 8.41 2.31 -11.21
N LEU A 3 7.21 1.89 -10.84
CA LEU A 3 6.25 1.28 -11.77
C LEU A 3 5.78 2.36 -12.75
N SER A 4 6.18 2.28 -14.01
CA SER A 4 5.63 3.11 -15.07
C SER A 4 4.43 2.38 -15.66
N PHE A 5 3.24 2.91 -15.39
CA PHE A 5 2.01 2.36 -15.95
C PHE A 5 1.76 2.92 -17.35
N THR A 6 1.63 2.06 -18.34
CA THR A 6 1.24 2.45 -19.68
C THR A 6 -0.27 2.69 -19.75
N LYS A 7 -0.68 3.87 -20.23
CA LYS A 7 -2.09 4.17 -20.54
C LYS A 7 -2.65 3.11 -21.50
N ASN A 8 -3.56 2.28 -21.03
CA ASN A 8 -4.29 1.37 -21.91
C ASN A 8 -5.44 2.09 -22.57
N LYS A 9 -5.61 1.81 -23.85
CA LYS A 9 -6.73 2.27 -24.69
C LYS A 9 -8.00 1.55 -24.28
N ASP A 10 -9.11 2.29 -24.27
CA ASP A 10 -10.52 1.89 -24.19
C ASP A 10 -10.77 0.42 -23.78
N VAL A 11 -10.94 0.19 -22.48
CA VAL A 11 -11.43 -1.10 -21.97
C VAL A 11 -12.95 -1.04 -22.04
N ASP A 12 -13.56 -1.94 -22.82
CA ASP A 12 -15.00 -2.05 -22.94
C ASP A 12 -15.60 -2.44 -21.56
N SER A 13 -16.48 -1.59 -21.04
CA SER A 13 -17.12 -1.80 -19.73
C SER A 13 -17.94 -3.11 -19.69
N GLU A 14 -18.46 -3.56 -20.84
CA GLU A 14 -19.20 -4.82 -20.97
C GLU A 14 -18.26 -6.04 -20.85
N ASP A 15 -17.04 -5.95 -21.38
CA ASP A 15 -16.02 -6.99 -21.24
C ASP A 15 -15.53 -7.13 -19.78
N ILE A 16 -15.37 -6.00 -19.07
CA ILE A 16 -15.04 -6.02 -17.62
C ILE A 16 -16.16 -6.68 -16.83
N ALA A 17 -17.41 -6.28 -17.04
CA ALA A 17 -18.56 -6.84 -16.33
C ALA A 17 -18.67 -8.36 -16.53
N ASN A 18 -18.45 -8.85 -17.74
CA ASN A 18 -18.46 -10.26 -18.07
C ASN A 18 -17.31 -11.03 -17.40
N LYS A 19 -16.12 -10.44 -17.33
CA LYS A 19 -14.96 -11.03 -16.63
C LYS A 19 -15.19 -11.10 -15.12
N VAL A 20 -15.73 -10.04 -14.51
CA VAL A 20 -16.09 -10.00 -13.09
C VAL A 20 -17.14 -11.07 -12.79
N GLN A 21 -18.21 -11.15 -13.58
CA GLN A 21 -19.24 -12.17 -13.39
C GLN A 21 -18.69 -13.60 -13.53
N THR A 22 -17.80 -13.82 -14.48
CA THR A 22 -17.15 -15.13 -14.67
C THR A 22 -16.28 -15.47 -13.47
N PHE A 23 -15.49 -14.53 -12.96
CA PHE A 23 -14.69 -14.69 -11.76
C PHE A 23 -15.56 -15.00 -10.52
N GLU A 24 -16.65 -14.25 -10.34
CA GLU A 24 -17.61 -14.47 -9.24
C GLU A 24 -18.21 -15.88 -9.30
N ASN A 25 -18.62 -16.36 -10.46
CA ASN A 25 -19.16 -17.69 -10.65
C ASN A 25 -18.14 -18.79 -10.32
N ILE A 26 -16.90 -18.60 -10.71
CA ILE A 26 -15.81 -19.55 -10.42
C ILE A 26 -15.53 -19.59 -8.92
N VAL A 27 -15.29 -18.43 -8.30
CA VAL A 27 -14.92 -18.34 -6.88
C VAL A 27 -16.08 -18.69 -5.96
N GLY A 28 -17.33 -18.41 -6.38
CA GLY A 28 -18.57 -18.81 -5.66
C GLY A 28 -18.80 -20.31 -5.63
N SER A 29 -18.12 -21.10 -6.48
CA SER A 29 -18.25 -22.56 -6.50
C SER A 29 -17.71 -23.20 -5.20
N SER A 30 -18.53 -24.04 -4.55
CA SER A 30 -18.13 -24.73 -3.30
C SER A 30 -16.90 -25.63 -3.46
N LEU A 31 -16.67 -26.16 -4.66
CA LEU A 31 -15.46 -26.93 -4.98
C LEU A 31 -14.22 -26.04 -4.99
N VAL A 32 -14.29 -24.89 -5.66
CA VAL A 32 -13.19 -23.93 -5.75
C VAL A 32 -12.87 -23.36 -4.35
N GLN A 33 -13.87 -23.02 -3.55
CA GLN A 33 -13.64 -22.58 -2.17
C GLN A 33 -12.92 -23.64 -1.33
N LYS A 34 -13.28 -24.93 -1.45
CA LYS A 34 -12.57 -26.02 -0.78
C LYS A 34 -11.12 -26.14 -1.25
N LEU A 35 -10.86 -25.96 -2.53
CA LEU A 35 -9.50 -25.95 -3.10
C LEU A 35 -8.68 -24.77 -2.58
N ILE A 36 -9.27 -23.57 -2.56
CA ILE A 36 -8.63 -22.37 -2.00
C ILE A 36 -8.28 -22.59 -0.51
N LYS A 37 -9.24 -23.05 0.30
CA LYS A 37 -8.99 -23.40 1.71
C LYS A 37 -7.84 -24.41 1.87
N ALA A 38 -7.79 -25.44 1.04
CA ALA A 38 -6.70 -26.42 1.08
C ALA A 38 -5.35 -25.84 0.65
N ALA A 39 -5.35 -24.89 -0.31
CA ALA A 39 -4.15 -24.23 -0.82
C ALA A 39 -3.60 -23.18 0.17
N THR A 40 -4.45 -22.55 0.99
CA THR A 40 -4.07 -21.43 1.86
C THR A 40 -3.83 -21.80 3.31
N VAL A 41 -3.70 -23.08 3.66
CA VAL A 41 -3.32 -23.51 5.02
C VAL A 41 -1.80 -23.49 5.22
N LYS A 42 -1.34 -23.25 6.45
CA LYS A 42 0.08 -23.37 6.83
C LYS A 42 0.58 -24.80 6.60
N CYS A 43 1.66 -24.96 5.84
CA CYS A 43 2.25 -26.28 5.60
C CYS A 43 3.17 -26.66 6.75
N LYS A 44 2.86 -27.78 7.45
CA LYS A 44 3.68 -28.26 8.57
C LYS A 44 5.11 -28.62 8.20
N LYS A 45 5.36 -28.99 6.92
CA LYS A 45 6.72 -29.36 6.43
C LYS A 45 7.53 -28.14 5.98
N CYS A 46 6.87 -27.16 5.33
CA CYS A 46 7.56 -26.02 4.73
C CYS A 46 7.50 -24.76 5.62
N GLY A 47 6.72 -24.77 6.72
CA GLY A 47 6.67 -23.71 7.72
C GLY A 47 5.76 -22.51 7.37
N LYS A 48 5.52 -22.25 6.08
CA LYS A 48 4.70 -21.15 5.55
C LYS A 48 3.36 -21.61 4.98
N ASN A 49 2.54 -20.67 4.53
CA ASN A 49 1.33 -20.95 3.75
C ASN A 49 1.67 -21.75 2.47
N ARG A 50 0.84 -22.74 2.11
CA ARG A 50 1.15 -23.62 0.94
C ARG A 50 1.19 -22.85 -0.37
N LEU A 51 0.30 -21.88 -0.56
CA LEU A 51 0.26 -21.07 -1.77
C LEU A 51 1.50 -20.18 -1.85
N GLU A 52 1.87 -19.52 -0.74
CA GLU A 52 3.11 -18.74 -0.61
C GLU A 52 4.34 -19.61 -0.92
N VAL A 53 4.45 -20.78 -0.33
CA VAL A 53 5.54 -21.74 -0.61
C VAL A 53 5.61 -22.12 -2.09
N ALA A 54 4.45 -22.32 -2.73
CA ALA A 54 4.42 -22.68 -4.15
C ALA A 54 4.80 -21.50 -5.06
N ILE A 55 4.44 -20.28 -4.68
CA ILE A 55 4.87 -19.05 -5.35
C ILE A 55 6.38 -18.85 -5.18
N ASP A 56 6.90 -18.94 -3.96
CA ASP A 56 8.34 -18.84 -3.68
C ASP A 56 9.15 -19.86 -4.47
N TYR A 57 8.65 -21.08 -4.59
CA TYR A 57 9.29 -22.13 -5.43
C TYR A 57 9.22 -21.79 -6.92
N TYR A 58 8.08 -21.30 -7.42
CA TYR A 58 7.93 -20.86 -8.80
C TYR A 58 8.90 -19.73 -9.17
N LEU A 59 9.11 -18.80 -8.25
CA LEU A 59 10.02 -17.65 -8.39
C LEU A 59 11.51 -18.02 -8.17
N GLY A 60 11.80 -19.27 -7.82
CA GLY A 60 13.17 -19.72 -7.54
C GLY A 60 13.73 -19.30 -6.17
N LYS A 61 12.91 -18.75 -5.28
CA LYS A 61 13.31 -18.37 -3.90
C LYS A 61 13.48 -19.58 -2.99
N MET A 62 12.87 -20.71 -3.32
CA MET A 62 12.98 -21.99 -2.63
C MET A 62 13.43 -23.09 -3.60
N SER A 63 14.41 -23.90 -3.19
CA SER A 63 14.94 -24.99 -4.02
C SER A 63 14.19 -26.31 -3.86
N ASP A 64 13.58 -26.57 -2.71
CA ASP A 64 12.80 -27.79 -2.43
C ASP A 64 11.56 -27.50 -1.61
N ILE A 65 10.44 -28.16 -1.98
CA ILE A 65 9.16 -28.05 -1.32
C ILE A 65 8.45 -29.40 -1.27
N CYS A 66 7.58 -29.61 -0.29
CA CYS A 66 6.84 -30.84 -0.16
C CYS A 66 5.84 -31.05 -1.33
N LEU A 67 5.46 -32.30 -1.57
CA LEU A 67 4.56 -32.67 -2.67
C LEU A 67 3.25 -31.87 -2.66
N LYS A 68 2.66 -31.62 -1.47
CA LYS A 68 1.38 -30.88 -1.35
C LYS A 68 1.50 -29.42 -1.84
N CYS A 69 2.62 -28.76 -1.58
CA CYS A 69 2.88 -27.41 -2.08
C CYS A 69 3.23 -27.45 -3.59
N ARG A 70 3.97 -28.47 -4.03
CA ARG A 70 4.35 -28.64 -5.45
C ARG A 70 3.13 -28.80 -6.37
N LEU A 71 2.03 -29.41 -5.89
CA LEU A 71 0.80 -29.55 -6.66
C LEU A 71 0.14 -28.22 -7.02
N LEU A 72 0.45 -27.11 -6.34
CA LEU A 72 -0.07 -25.78 -6.64
C LEU A 72 0.73 -25.05 -7.74
N VAL A 73 1.96 -25.48 -8.02
CA VAL A 73 2.83 -24.79 -9.00
C VAL A 73 2.23 -24.72 -10.42
N PRO A 74 1.58 -25.77 -10.96
CA PRO A 74 0.89 -25.67 -12.25
C PRO A 74 -0.21 -24.63 -12.28
N VAL A 75 -0.94 -24.45 -11.16
CA VAL A 75 -2.00 -23.41 -11.03
C VAL A 75 -1.36 -22.02 -11.13
N ILE A 76 -0.26 -21.80 -10.40
CA ILE A 76 0.48 -20.53 -10.44
C ILE A 76 0.97 -20.24 -11.86
N LYS A 77 1.57 -21.22 -12.54
CA LYS A 77 2.00 -21.07 -13.93
C LYS A 77 0.85 -20.66 -14.86
N THR A 78 -0.32 -21.24 -14.68
CA THR A 78 -1.51 -20.89 -15.47
C THR A 78 -1.97 -19.46 -15.19
N VAL A 79 -2.01 -19.04 -13.92
CA VAL A 79 -2.40 -17.68 -13.53
C VAL A 79 -1.40 -16.66 -14.06
N VAL A 80 -0.10 -16.90 -13.91
CA VAL A 80 0.96 -16.02 -14.43
C VAL A 80 0.93 -15.94 -15.94
N GLY A 81 0.80 -17.06 -16.65
CA GLY A 81 0.71 -17.10 -18.13
C GLY A 81 -0.54 -16.41 -18.69
N ASN A 82 -1.61 -16.21 -17.87
CA ASN A 82 -2.80 -15.46 -18.24
C ASN A 82 -2.87 -14.09 -17.57
N SER A 83 -1.77 -13.59 -17.07
CA SER A 83 -1.71 -12.34 -16.27
C SER A 83 -2.30 -11.11 -16.98
N ILE A 84 -2.10 -10.98 -18.29
CA ILE A 84 -2.69 -9.88 -19.09
C ILE A 84 -4.21 -9.91 -19.02
N SER A 85 -4.83 -11.09 -19.18
CA SER A 85 -6.29 -11.20 -19.15
C SER A 85 -6.90 -11.11 -17.76
N ILE A 86 -6.14 -11.48 -16.71
CA ILE A 86 -6.63 -11.49 -15.32
C ILE A 86 -6.35 -10.17 -14.62
N PHE A 87 -5.15 -9.61 -14.79
CA PHE A 87 -4.65 -8.44 -14.03
C PHE A 87 -4.31 -7.24 -14.92
N GLY A 88 -4.40 -7.36 -16.24
CA GLY A 88 -4.04 -6.28 -17.17
C GLY A 88 -2.54 -6.00 -17.26
N MET A 89 -1.69 -6.85 -16.70
CA MET A 89 -0.23 -6.70 -16.69
C MET A 89 0.47 -7.91 -17.33
N SER A 90 1.66 -7.69 -17.89
CA SER A 90 2.45 -8.75 -18.50
C SER A 90 2.94 -9.77 -17.47
N GLU A 91 3.29 -10.97 -17.95
CA GLU A 91 3.89 -12.04 -17.13
C GLU A 91 5.13 -11.54 -16.38
N LYS A 92 5.97 -10.75 -17.06
CA LYS A 92 7.19 -10.18 -16.45
C LYS A 92 6.86 -9.21 -15.33
N GLU A 93 5.94 -8.28 -15.55
CA GLU A 93 5.52 -7.31 -14.52
C GLU A 93 4.94 -8.01 -13.29
N LEU A 94 4.11 -9.04 -13.50
CA LEU A 94 3.56 -9.83 -12.39
C LEU A 94 4.65 -10.59 -11.63
N ILE A 95 5.61 -11.20 -12.33
CA ILE A 95 6.75 -11.89 -11.71
C ILE A 95 7.60 -10.90 -10.91
N ASP A 96 7.91 -9.73 -11.48
CA ASP A 96 8.71 -8.70 -10.82
C ASP A 96 8.01 -8.21 -9.52
N LEU A 97 6.68 -7.99 -9.54
CA LEU A 97 5.91 -7.68 -8.35
C LEU A 97 5.97 -8.79 -7.29
N MET A 98 5.80 -10.04 -7.71
CA MET A 98 5.83 -11.19 -6.81
C MET A 98 7.23 -11.48 -6.23
N GLN A 99 8.30 -10.82 -6.71
CA GLN A 99 9.62 -10.90 -6.06
C GLN A 99 9.57 -10.29 -4.64
N ASP A 100 8.74 -9.30 -4.41
CA ASP A 100 8.57 -8.75 -3.07
C ASP A 100 7.61 -9.61 -2.24
N SER A 101 8.07 -10.04 -1.06
CA SER A 101 7.35 -11.00 -0.22
C SER A 101 6.00 -10.48 0.26
N TYR A 102 5.89 -9.18 0.50
CA TYR A 102 4.64 -8.55 0.95
C TYR A 102 3.51 -8.65 -0.09
N TRP A 103 3.83 -8.55 -1.39
CA TRP A 103 2.85 -8.78 -2.46
C TRP A 103 2.27 -10.19 -2.39
N THR A 104 3.15 -11.16 -2.20
CA THR A 104 2.73 -12.56 -2.04
C THR A 104 1.87 -12.75 -0.80
N LYS A 105 2.23 -12.12 0.34
CA LYS A 105 1.42 -12.15 1.57
C LYS A 105 0.04 -11.53 1.37
N GLY A 106 -0.03 -10.33 0.81
CA GLY A 106 -1.29 -9.64 0.52
C GLY A 106 -2.19 -10.47 -0.40
N LEU A 107 -1.65 -10.97 -1.51
CA LEU A 107 -2.37 -11.84 -2.44
C LEU A 107 -2.90 -13.11 -1.77
N VAL A 108 -2.08 -13.77 -0.95
CA VAL A 108 -2.48 -14.97 -0.21
C VAL A 108 -3.58 -14.65 0.81
N SER A 109 -3.53 -13.51 1.49
CA SER A 109 -4.57 -13.06 2.42
C SER A 109 -5.90 -12.83 1.71
N VAL A 110 -5.88 -12.16 0.55
CA VAL A 110 -7.06 -11.96 -0.31
C VAL A 110 -7.64 -13.31 -0.77
N ILE A 111 -6.82 -14.19 -1.33
CA ILE A 111 -7.26 -15.51 -1.82
C ILE A 111 -7.83 -16.34 -0.67
N LYS A 112 -7.20 -16.30 0.50
CA LYS A 112 -7.69 -17.02 1.69
C LYS A 112 -9.05 -16.47 2.14
N GLY A 113 -9.23 -15.15 2.19
CA GLY A 113 -10.51 -14.50 2.47
C GLY A 113 -11.61 -14.96 1.52
N LEU A 114 -11.34 -14.96 0.20
CA LEU A 114 -12.27 -15.51 -0.80
C LEU A 114 -12.65 -16.98 -0.53
N GLY A 115 -11.71 -17.79 -0.06
CA GLY A 115 -11.96 -19.17 0.33
C GLY A 115 -12.83 -19.32 1.58
N GLU A 116 -12.72 -18.39 2.52
CA GLU A 116 -13.42 -18.42 3.81
C GLU A 116 -14.83 -17.83 3.73
N THR A 117 -14.97 -16.67 3.10
CA THR A 117 -16.23 -15.89 3.02
C THR A 117 -16.93 -16.00 1.66
N GLY A 118 -16.25 -16.54 0.64
CA GLY A 118 -16.76 -16.55 -0.73
C GLY A 118 -16.67 -15.15 -1.37
N ILE A 119 -17.66 -14.85 -2.22
CA ILE A 119 -17.82 -13.57 -2.90
C ILE A 119 -18.86 -12.67 -2.23
N GLU A 120 -19.27 -13.02 -1.02
CA GLU A 120 -20.24 -12.21 -0.27
C GLU A 120 -19.68 -10.80 -0.02
N LYS A 121 -20.54 -9.82 -0.10
CA LYS A 121 -20.17 -8.41 0.11
C LYS A 121 -20.59 -7.97 1.50
N PRO A 122 -19.74 -7.18 2.20
CA PRO A 122 -18.43 -6.73 1.81
C PRO A 122 -17.38 -7.84 1.81
N PHE A 123 -16.46 -7.81 0.83
CA PHE A 123 -15.32 -8.72 0.80
C PHE A 123 -14.38 -8.43 1.99
N VAL A 124 -13.94 -9.49 2.66
CA VAL A 124 -13.02 -9.36 3.81
C VAL A 124 -11.79 -10.24 3.55
N PRO A 125 -10.57 -9.67 3.49
CA PRO A 125 -9.35 -10.46 3.47
C PRO A 125 -9.19 -11.26 4.78
N ALA A 126 -8.43 -12.35 4.76
CA ALA A 126 -8.27 -13.22 5.92
C ALA A 126 -7.45 -12.61 7.07
N ALA A 127 -6.72 -11.53 6.78
CA ALA A 127 -6.00 -10.72 7.75
C ALA A 127 -6.10 -9.24 7.35
N PRO A 128 -5.94 -8.29 8.28
CA PRO A 128 -5.71 -6.91 7.92
C PRO A 128 -4.53 -6.83 6.95
N LEU A 129 -4.67 -6.09 5.87
CA LEU A 129 -3.58 -5.93 4.90
C LEU A 129 -2.49 -5.01 5.43
N GLN A 130 -2.92 -4.00 6.19
CA GLN A 130 -2.04 -3.04 6.85
C GLN A 130 -2.39 -2.92 8.34
N VAL A 131 -1.35 -2.73 9.15
CA VAL A 131 -1.45 -2.38 10.57
C VAL A 131 -0.61 -1.14 10.81
N GLN A 132 -1.18 -0.14 11.48
CA GLN A 132 -0.43 0.99 12.02
C GLN A 132 -0.13 0.71 13.49
N TRP A 133 1.11 1.01 13.91
CA TRP A 133 1.55 0.73 15.27
C TRP A 133 2.33 1.91 15.84
N ASP A 134 1.74 2.54 16.86
CA ASP A 134 2.40 3.55 17.67
C ASP A 134 3.13 2.87 18.82
N LEU A 135 4.44 3.05 18.87
CA LEU A 135 5.31 2.51 19.90
C LEU A 135 5.78 3.58 20.91
N THR A 136 5.31 4.83 20.80
CA THR A 136 5.79 5.98 21.59
C THR A 136 5.65 5.72 23.09
N ASP A 137 4.49 5.22 23.54
CA ASP A 137 4.20 4.93 24.96
C ASP A 137 4.06 3.42 25.21
N SER A 138 4.69 2.60 24.38
CA SER A 138 4.56 1.14 24.48
C SER A 138 5.34 0.61 25.68
N GLU A 139 4.67 -0.13 26.57
CA GLU A 139 5.28 -0.85 27.68
C GLU A 139 5.91 -2.19 27.26
N LEU A 140 5.82 -2.54 25.99
CA LEU A 140 6.39 -3.79 25.48
C LEU A 140 7.91 -3.74 25.47
N SER A 141 8.52 -4.81 25.93
CA SER A 141 9.98 -4.98 25.80
C SER A 141 10.35 -5.17 24.33
N PHE A 142 11.59 -4.87 24.00
CA PHE A 142 12.18 -5.05 22.68
C PHE A 142 11.86 -6.44 22.07
N LYS A 143 12.03 -7.50 22.88
CA LYS A 143 11.73 -8.86 22.46
C LYS A 143 10.23 -9.06 22.15
N GLN A 144 9.35 -8.50 22.97
CA GLN A 144 7.91 -8.62 22.76
C GLN A 144 7.47 -7.93 21.46
N ILE A 145 8.08 -6.78 21.10
CA ILE A 145 7.79 -6.11 19.84
C ILE A 145 8.17 -7.02 18.66
N HIS A 146 9.35 -7.66 18.68
CA HIS A 146 9.74 -8.63 17.66
C HIS A 146 8.78 -9.83 17.59
N ASP A 147 8.41 -10.40 18.75
CA ASP A 147 7.46 -11.51 18.82
C ASP A 147 6.07 -11.12 18.25
N GLU A 148 5.62 -9.87 18.42
CA GLU A 148 4.37 -9.38 17.83
C GLU A 148 4.50 -9.16 16.31
N ILE A 149 5.63 -8.64 15.82
CA ILE A 149 5.88 -8.55 14.36
C ILE A 149 5.80 -9.94 13.73
N ASP A 150 6.41 -10.95 14.34
CA ASP A 150 6.32 -12.35 13.88
C ASP A 150 4.87 -12.84 13.82
N LYS A 151 4.07 -12.54 14.85
CA LYS A 151 2.64 -12.93 14.89
C LYS A 151 1.83 -12.24 13.80
N LEU A 152 2.05 -10.94 13.58
CA LEU A 152 1.39 -10.19 12.51
C LEU A 152 1.74 -10.78 11.13
N ALA A 153 3.02 -11.05 10.90
CA ALA A 153 3.48 -11.67 9.66
C ALA A 153 2.91 -13.07 9.44
N ASP A 154 2.88 -13.91 10.49
CA ASP A 154 2.28 -15.27 10.46
C ASP A 154 0.76 -15.23 10.27
N PHE A 155 0.09 -14.20 10.79
CA PHE A 155 -1.34 -13.99 10.60
C PHE A 155 -1.67 -13.64 9.14
N GLY A 156 -0.75 -13.00 8.43
CA GLY A 156 -0.88 -12.64 7.02
C GLY A 156 -0.96 -11.14 6.76
N VAL A 157 -0.58 -10.31 7.75
CA VAL A 157 -0.44 -8.86 7.57
C VAL A 157 0.69 -8.60 6.58
N ALA A 158 0.40 -7.83 5.53
CA ALA A 158 1.36 -7.54 4.48
C ALA A 158 2.17 -6.26 4.75
N HIS A 159 1.54 -5.23 5.31
CA HIS A 159 2.15 -3.93 5.58
C HIS A 159 2.13 -3.62 7.07
N ILE A 160 3.22 -3.05 7.57
CA ILE A 160 3.30 -2.49 8.92
C ILE A 160 3.80 -1.06 8.84
N THR A 161 3.03 -0.13 9.37
CA THR A 161 3.39 1.29 9.46
C THR A 161 3.69 1.63 10.90
N PHE A 162 4.93 1.99 11.19
CA PHE A 162 5.30 2.51 12.49
C PHE A 162 5.05 4.02 12.53
N ILE A 163 4.46 4.51 13.61
CA ILE A 163 4.18 5.93 13.82
C ILE A 163 5.35 6.56 14.57
N GLY A 164 5.87 7.65 14.03
CA GLY A 164 7.01 8.37 14.58
C GLY A 164 8.36 7.65 14.41
N GLU A 165 9.28 7.97 15.31
CA GLU A 165 10.62 7.37 15.29
C GLU A 165 10.64 6.05 16.08
N VAL A 166 11.19 5.01 15.47
CA VAL A 166 11.32 3.68 16.06
C VAL A 166 12.76 3.20 16.01
N ASP A 167 13.05 2.09 16.69
CA ASP A 167 14.33 1.40 16.50
C ASP A 167 14.37 0.75 15.12
N SER A 168 15.45 1.00 14.36
CA SER A 168 15.61 0.50 12.99
C SER A 168 15.60 -1.03 12.91
N THR A 169 15.86 -1.73 14.00
CA THR A 169 15.80 -3.20 14.04
C THR A 169 14.38 -3.74 13.90
N PHE A 170 13.36 -2.98 14.31
CA PHE A 170 11.96 -3.35 14.09
C PHE A 170 11.58 -3.28 12.60
N ILE A 171 12.06 -2.24 11.90
CA ILE A 171 11.93 -2.10 10.45
C ILE A 171 12.58 -3.29 9.75
N LYS A 172 13.85 -3.57 10.13
CA LYS A 172 14.62 -4.68 9.57
C LYS A 172 13.93 -6.02 9.82
N HIS A 173 13.43 -6.26 11.02
CA HIS A 173 12.74 -7.49 11.35
C HIS A 173 11.45 -7.65 10.54
N ALA A 174 10.67 -6.58 10.37
CA ALA A 174 9.48 -6.60 9.54
C ALA A 174 9.80 -6.93 8.06
N ASP A 175 10.89 -6.36 7.51
CA ASP A 175 11.37 -6.68 6.16
C ASP A 175 11.84 -8.15 6.07
N ASP A 176 12.61 -8.62 7.04
CA ASP A 176 13.14 -10.00 7.10
C ASP A 176 12.02 -11.06 7.15
N VAL A 177 10.89 -10.78 7.83
CA VAL A 177 9.72 -11.68 7.85
C VAL A 177 8.78 -11.46 6.66
N GLY A 178 9.18 -10.62 5.71
CA GLY A 178 8.51 -10.41 4.41
C GLY A 178 7.28 -9.52 4.49
N MET A 179 7.22 -8.61 5.47
CA MET A 179 6.25 -7.51 5.49
C MET A 179 6.81 -6.31 4.72
N TYR A 180 5.96 -5.33 4.43
CA TYR A 180 6.32 -4.04 3.84
C TYR A 180 6.41 -3.00 4.96
N PRO A 181 7.62 -2.65 5.43
CA PRO A 181 7.76 -1.69 6.53
C PRO A 181 7.61 -0.25 6.01
N CYS A 182 6.74 0.48 6.69
CA CYS A 182 6.44 1.89 6.43
C CYS A 182 6.71 2.71 7.71
N LEU A 183 6.93 4.01 7.50
CA LEU A 183 6.98 5.00 8.57
C LEU A 183 5.97 6.12 8.28
N THR A 184 5.35 6.66 9.31
CA THR A 184 4.57 7.91 9.21
C THR A 184 4.96 8.84 10.34
N GLY A 185 5.01 10.15 10.06
CA GLY A 185 5.38 11.15 11.06
C GLY A 185 5.48 12.57 10.50
N ASN A 186 5.77 13.51 11.38
CA ASN A 186 5.83 14.93 11.05
C ASN A 186 7.21 15.38 10.54
N GLY A 187 8.07 14.45 10.22
CA GLY A 187 9.49 14.62 9.89
C GLY A 187 10.32 13.66 10.74
N PHE A 188 11.52 13.35 10.29
CA PHE A 188 12.38 12.35 10.93
C PHE A 188 13.73 12.94 11.32
N ASN A 189 14.37 12.35 12.33
CA ASN A 189 15.75 12.68 12.65
C ASN A 189 16.64 12.34 11.45
N LEU A 190 17.22 13.37 10.84
CA LEU A 190 18.01 13.28 9.62
C LEU A 190 19.22 12.35 9.70
N GLU A 191 19.75 12.12 10.94
CA GLU A 191 20.85 11.18 11.19
C GLU A 191 20.40 9.70 11.22
N LYS A 192 19.10 9.46 11.40
CA LYS A 192 18.52 8.10 11.41
C LYS A 192 18.04 7.64 10.05
N ILE A 193 17.83 8.54 9.08
CA ILE A 193 17.24 8.20 7.77
C ILE A 193 18.05 7.10 7.09
N ASP A 194 19.37 7.21 7.03
CA ASP A 194 20.22 6.18 6.43
C ASP A 194 20.03 4.81 7.11
N LYS A 195 19.90 4.78 8.45
CA LYS A 195 19.65 3.54 9.20
C LYS A 195 18.30 2.94 8.88
N TYR A 196 17.27 3.76 8.67
CA TYR A 196 15.95 3.28 8.27
C TYR A 196 15.93 2.72 6.84
N VAL A 197 16.64 3.38 5.93
CA VAL A 197 16.80 2.89 4.55
C VAL A 197 17.58 1.57 4.53
N ASP A 198 18.70 1.48 5.26
CA ASP A 198 19.49 0.26 5.37
C ASP A 198 18.73 -0.88 6.07
N ALA A 199 17.79 -0.55 6.96
CA ALA A 199 16.89 -1.50 7.59
C ALA A 199 15.76 -1.98 6.67
N GLY A 200 15.58 -1.37 5.51
CA GLY A 200 14.64 -1.81 4.49
C GLY A 200 13.30 -1.09 4.50
N VAL A 201 13.21 0.14 5.06
CA VAL A 201 11.98 0.95 4.93
C VAL A 201 11.65 1.13 3.44
N LYS A 202 10.37 0.96 3.08
CA LYS A 202 9.91 1.00 1.68
C LYS A 202 9.09 2.24 1.38
N PHE A 203 8.40 2.77 2.38
CA PHE A 203 7.45 3.86 2.22
C PHE A 203 7.48 4.75 3.45
N VAL A 204 7.42 6.05 3.24
CA VAL A 204 7.27 7.04 4.30
C VAL A 204 6.15 8.01 3.99
N ASP A 205 5.31 8.30 4.98
CA ASP A 205 4.32 9.38 4.94
C ASP A 205 4.80 10.49 5.88
N ILE A 206 4.92 11.71 5.33
CA ILE A 206 5.44 12.87 6.06
C ILE A 206 4.38 13.97 6.03
N SER A 207 3.95 14.43 7.22
CA SER A 207 2.98 15.52 7.33
C SER A 207 3.59 16.87 6.95
N LEU A 208 2.91 17.61 6.10
CA LEU A 208 3.26 18.99 5.74
C LEU A 208 1.99 19.86 5.75
N GLU A 209 1.79 20.65 6.80
CA GLU A 209 0.53 21.35 7.09
C GLU A 209 0.42 22.75 6.47
N SER A 210 1.55 23.33 6.04
CA SER A 210 1.63 24.65 5.43
C SER A 210 2.92 24.82 4.63
N VAL A 211 2.92 25.68 3.63
CA VAL A 211 4.16 26.13 2.96
C VAL A 211 4.95 27.09 3.82
N ASN A 212 4.32 27.70 4.82
CA ASN A 212 4.95 28.64 5.75
C ASN A 212 5.54 27.86 6.95
N PRO A 213 6.86 27.90 7.18
CA PRO A 213 7.50 27.19 8.30
C PRO A 213 6.87 27.54 9.66
N LYS A 214 6.58 28.82 9.90
CA LYS A 214 6.01 29.26 11.17
C LYS A 214 4.62 28.66 11.39
N THR A 215 3.74 28.73 10.41
CA THR A 215 2.39 28.19 10.48
C THR A 215 2.41 26.67 10.71
N HIS A 216 3.26 25.96 9.97
CA HIS A 216 3.43 24.51 10.13
C HIS A 216 3.91 24.13 11.54
N ASN A 217 4.96 24.82 12.03
CA ASN A 217 5.53 24.55 13.34
C ASN A 217 4.55 24.89 14.48
N GLU A 218 3.82 26.01 14.38
CA GLU A 218 2.78 26.39 15.33
C GLU A 218 1.63 25.39 15.38
N LYS A 219 1.16 24.89 14.20
CA LYS A 219 0.08 23.89 14.13
C LYS A 219 0.46 22.58 14.81
N LEU A 220 1.71 22.14 14.66
CA LEU A 220 2.21 20.88 15.22
C LEU A 220 2.89 21.04 16.58
N GLY A 221 3.10 22.29 17.05
CA GLY A 221 3.67 22.56 18.38
C GLY A 221 5.15 22.27 18.55
N ILE A 222 5.91 22.16 17.47
CA ILE A 222 7.35 21.78 17.48
C ILE A 222 8.13 22.76 16.58
N ASP A 223 9.20 23.36 17.14
CA ASP A 223 10.09 24.25 16.39
C ASP A 223 10.93 23.51 15.35
N ASN A 224 11.23 24.15 14.23
CA ASN A 224 12.04 23.64 13.11
C ASN A 224 11.52 22.35 12.46
N LEU A 225 10.26 22.02 12.68
CA LEU A 225 9.68 20.78 12.16
C LEU A 225 9.48 20.85 10.63
N TRP A 226 9.15 22.04 10.10
CA TRP A 226 9.01 22.25 8.66
C TRP A 226 10.30 21.94 7.89
N GLU A 227 11.41 22.45 8.40
CA GLU A 227 12.74 22.21 7.81
C GLU A 227 13.10 20.73 7.85
N ASN A 228 12.80 20.06 8.97
CA ASN A 228 13.00 18.63 9.11
C ASN A 228 12.11 17.82 8.16
N ALA A 229 10.84 18.20 7.99
CA ALA A 229 9.92 17.53 7.07
C ALA A 229 10.42 17.65 5.62
N VAL A 230 10.74 18.86 5.17
CA VAL A 230 11.25 19.13 3.81
C VAL A 230 12.56 18.38 3.55
N GLU A 231 13.50 18.39 4.49
CA GLU A 231 14.77 17.70 4.32
C GLU A 231 14.63 16.18 4.39
N SER A 232 13.70 15.65 5.19
CA SER A 232 13.35 14.24 5.21
C SER A 232 12.80 13.79 3.86
N ILE A 233 11.87 14.56 3.26
CA ILE A 233 11.30 14.29 1.94
C ILE A 233 12.43 14.17 0.89
N LYS A 234 13.36 15.14 0.85
CA LYS A 234 14.49 15.11 -0.09
C LYS A 234 15.36 13.88 0.10
N LYS A 235 15.78 13.61 1.33
CA LYS A 235 16.66 12.48 1.64
C LYS A 235 16.05 11.13 1.29
N TYR A 236 14.75 10.90 1.59
CA TYR A 236 14.09 9.67 1.23
C TYR A 236 13.92 9.52 -0.30
N ASN A 237 13.58 10.60 -1.00
CA ASN A 237 13.49 10.59 -2.47
C ASN A 237 14.85 10.25 -3.12
N GLU A 238 15.95 10.77 -2.59
CA GLU A 238 17.31 10.45 -3.06
C GLU A 238 17.71 8.99 -2.84
N LYS A 239 17.07 8.31 -1.88
CA LYS A 239 17.33 6.92 -1.53
C LYS A 239 16.36 5.92 -2.19
N ASP A 240 15.56 6.37 -3.15
CA ASP A 240 14.56 5.55 -3.87
C ASP A 240 13.50 4.91 -2.94
N VAL A 241 13.22 5.56 -1.79
CA VAL A 241 12.10 5.24 -0.90
C VAL A 241 10.85 5.94 -1.42
N TYR A 242 9.70 5.28 -1.39
CA TYR A 242 8.44 5.93 -1.74
C TYR A 242 8.05 6.96 -0.69
N VAL A 243 7.84 8.19 -1.12
CA VAL A 243 7.43 9.30 -0.26
C VAL A 243 6.02 9.72 -0.60
N GLU A 244 5.12 9.62 0.38
CA GLU A 244 3.84 10.30 0.43
C GLU A 244 3.98 11.51 1.35
N VAL A 245 3.32 12.59 1.00
CA VAL A 245 3.15 13.72 1.91
C VAL A 245 1.67 13.84 2.23
N SER A 246 1.33 14.06 3.50
CA SER A 246 -0.05 14.26 3.95
C SER A 246 -0.26 15.65 4.53
N THR A 247 -1.47 16.20 4.30
CA THR A 247 -1.92 17.46 4.89
C THR A 247 -3.32 17.29 5.44
N GLU A 248 -3.53 17.66 6.69
CA GLU A 248 -4.86 17.80 7.27
C GLU A 248 -5.52 19.07 6.74
N VAL A 249 -6.56 18.91 5.91
CA VAL A 249 -7.24 20.01 5.23
C VAL A 249 -8.35 20.57 6.12
N THR A 250 -8.24 21.87 6.41
CA THR A 250 -9.20 22.66 7.16
C THR A 250 -9.56 23.93 6.39
N GLN A 251 -10.56 24.69 6.86
CA GLN A 251 -10.86 26.00 6.27
C GLN A 251 -9.65 26.95 6.28
N ASP A 252 -8.79 26.83 7.30
CA ASP A 252 -7.68 27.75 7.52
C ASP A 252 -6.54 27.56 6.49
N ASN A 253 -6.31 26.32 6.03
CA ASN A 253 -5.22 26.04 5.09
C ASN A 253 -5.68 25.68 3.67
N LEU A 254 -7.00 25.64 3.41
CA LEU A 254 -7.55 25.27 2.10
C LEU A 254 -6.94 26.10 0.94
N LEU A 255 -6.73 27.39 1.15
CA LEU A 255 -6.18 28.28 0.13
C LEU A 255 -4.67 28.09 -0.09
N GLU A 256 -3.98 27.38 0.80
CA GLU A 256 -2.56 27.04 0.66
C GLU A 256 -2.35 25.73 -0.12
N ILE A 257 -3.37 24.89 -0.27
CA ILE A 257 -3.24 23.58 -0.92
C ILE A 257 -2.59 23.66 -2.32
N PRO A 258 -2.96 24.61 -3.21
CA PRO A 258 -2.27 24.76 -4.50
C PRO A 258 -0.78 25.08 -4.34
N GLN A 259 -0.40 25.85 -3.32
CA GLN A 259 1.00 26.22 -3.06
C GLN A 259 1.79 25.03 -2.50
N ILE A 260 1.16 24.21 -1.64
CA ILE A 260 1.75 22.96 -1.16
C ILE A 260 1.99 22.03 -2.34
N ILE A 261 1.03 21.86 -3.25
CA ILE A 261 1.17 21.06 -4.47
C ILE A 261 2.41 21.48 -5.28
N GLU A 262 2.58 22.79 -5.51
CA GLU A 262 3.74 23.30 -6.26
C GLU A 262 5.07 23.04 -5.52
N LEU A 263 5.10 23.17 -4.20
CA LEU A 263 6.27 22.83 -3.40
C LEU A 263 6.60 21.33 -3.50
N LEU A 264 5.59 20.47 -3.40
CA LEU A 264 5.77 19.02 -3.47
C LEU A 264 6.26 18.56 -4.85
N LYS A 265 5.77 19.16 -5.93
CA LYS A 265 6.30 18.95 -7.29
C LYS A 265 7.78 19.29 -7.40
N GLN A 266 8.19 20.42 -6.82
CA GLN A 266 9.60 20.84 -6.78
C GLN A 266 10.48 19.88 -5.97
N LEU A 267 9.91 19.26 -4.93
CA LEU A 267 10.58 18.26 -4.11
C LEU A 267 10.56 16.85 -4.74
N GLY A 268 9.90 16.66 -5.88
CA GLY A 268 9.81 15.38 -6.57
C GLY A 268 8.90 14.37 -5.90
N VAL A 269 7.93 14.82 -5.09
CA VAL A 269 6.95 13.95 -4.43
C VAL A 269 5.95 13.43 -5.47
N GLY A 270 5.76 12.11 -5.50
CA GLY A 270 4.83 11.46 -6.41
C GLY A 270 3.41 11.30 -5.85
N TRP A 271 3.25 11.36 -4.52
CA TRP A 271 2.01 11.02 -3.83
C TRP A 271 1.70 12.07 -2.77
N TYR A 272 0.51 12.66 -2.87
CA TYR A 272 0.03 13.66 -1.93
C TYR A 272 -1.34 13.27 -1.40
N LYS A 273 -1.47 13.17 -0.08
CA LYS A 273 -2.72 12.79 0.61
C LYS A 273 -3.34 13.99 1.29
N LEU A 274 -4.62 14.22 1.02
CA LEU A 274 -5.43 15.26 1.63
C LEU A 274 -6.41 14.63 2.64
N ASP A 275 -6.12 14.76 3.92
CA ASP A 275 -6.97 14.30 5.01
C ASP A 275 -7.97 15.40 5.37
N VAL A 276 -9.15 15.37 4.73
CA VAL A 276 -10.19 16.38 4.95
C VAL A 276 -10.87 16.16 6.29
N VAL A 277 -10.87 17.20 7.14
CA VAL A 277 -11.54 17.15 8.44
C VAL A 277 -13.06 17.17 8.24
N ASN A 278 -13.75 16.18 8.82
CA ASN A 278 -15.19 16.02 8.68
C ASN A 278 -15.95 17.26 9.22
N GLY A 279 -16.77 17.84 8.34
CA GLY A 279 -17.64 18.97 8.70
C GLY A 279 -16.97 20.33 8.74
N ASP A 280 -15.67 20.41 8.47
CA ASP A 280 -14.94 21.69 8.49
C ASP A 280 -15.16 22.50 7.19
N LEU A 281 -15.16 21.82 6.04
CA LEU A 281 -15.36 22.48 4.74
C LEU A 281 -16.85 22.60 4.38
N THR A 282 -17.23 23.75 3.82
CA THR A 282 -18.54 23.92 3.17
C THR A 282 -18.62 23.13 1.86
N ASP A 283 -19.83 22.87 1.36
CA ASP A 283 -20.03 22.14 0.09
C ASP A 283 -19.33 22.83 -1.10
N ASN A 284 -19.34 24.16 -1.14
CA ASN A 284 -18.62 24.90 -2.18
C ASN A 284 -17.11 24.75 -2.09
N GLN A 285 -16.55 24.76 -0.88
CA GLN A 285 -15.12 24.56 -0.66
C GLN A 285 -14.70 23.13 -1.05
N ARG A 286 -15.51 22.13 -0.68
CA ARG A 286 -15.29 20.75 -1.10
C ARG A 286 -15.34 20.60 -2.62
N LEU A 287 -16.28 21.25 -3.29
CA LEU A 287 -16.39 21.24 -4.75
C LEU A 287 -15.15 21.86 -5.42
N GLU A 288 -14.62 22.96 -4.90
CA GLU A 288 -13.40 23.56 -5.45
C GLU A 288 -12.16 22.69 -5.20
N LEU A 289 -12.04 22.12 -3.99
CA LEU A 289 -10.98 21.13 -3.70
C LEU A 289 -11.06 19.93 -4.63
N PHE A 290 -12.27 19.43 -4.87
CA PHE A 290 -12.52 18.35 -5.81
C PHE A 290 -12.05 18.67 -7.23
N LYS A 291 -12.39 19.86 -7.75
CA LYS A 291 -11.92 20.30 -9.08
C LYS A 291 -10.40 20.35 -9.15
N LEU A 292 -9.75 20.83 -8.10
CA LEU A 292 -8.29 20.89 -7.99
C LEU A 292 -7.69 19.48 -8.06
N ILE A 293 -8.17 18.56 -7.22
CA ILE A 293 -7.72 17.15 -7.21
C ILE A 293 -7.91 16.51 -8.59
N TYR A 294 -9.09 16.73 -9.20
CA TYR A 294 -9.40 16.20 -10.52
C TYR A 294 -8.41 16.70 -11.59
N MET A 295 -8.17 18.01 -11.63
CA MET A 295 -7.29 18.61 -12.64
C MET A 295 -5.84 18.19 -12.45
N GLU A 296 -5.36 18.09 -11.20
CA GLU A 296 -4.01 17.65 -10.90
C GLU A 296 -3.80 16.17 -11.27
N ASN A 297 -4.75 15.31 -10.94
CA ASN A 297 -4.65 13.87 -11.26
C ASN A 297 -4.71 13.58 -12.77
N ILE A 298 -5.40 14.42 -13.57
CA ILE A 298 -5.45 14.26 -15.03
C ILE A 298 -4.19 14.80 -15.70
N ASN A 299 -3.70 15.97 -15.27
CA ASN A 299 -2.69 16.72 -15.98
C ASN A 299 -1.32 16.70 -15.32
N GLY A 300 -1.25 16.29 -14.05
CA GLY A 300 -0.02 16.33 -13.25
C GLY A 300 0.76 15.02 -13.26
N ASP A 301 2.00 15.10 -12.79
CA ASP A 301 2.87 13.95 -12.57
C ASP A 301 2.75 13.41 -11.12
N MET A 302 2.08 14.15 -10.24
CA MET A 302 1.82 13.79 -8.85
C MET A 302 0.39 13.28 -8.70
N GLN A 303 0.20 12.24 -7.92
CA GLN A 303 -1.08 11.67 -7.61
C GLN A 303 -1.62 12.23 -6.30
N ILE A 304 -2.82 12.81 -6.32
CA ILE A 304 -3.47 13.34 -5.13
C ILE A 304 -4.57 12.38 -4.68
N LEU A 305 -4.50 12.02 -3.40
CA LEU A 305 -5.40 11.11 -2.71
C LEU A 305 -6.20 11.86 -1.65
N THR A 306 -7.31 11.30 -1.22
CA THR A 306 -8.11 11.89 -0.14
C THR A 306 -8.87 10.83 0.64
N ASN A 307 -9.07 11.08 1.93
CA ASN A 307 -9.92 10.28 2.81
C ASN A 307 -11.41 10.67 2.72
N ASP A 308 -11.75 11.76 1.99
CA ASP A 308 -13.14 12.16 1.81
C ASP A 308 -13.87 11.19 0.86
N PRO A 309 -14.90 10.44 1.32
CA PRO A 309 -15.56 9.43 0.48
C PRO A 309 -16.17 10.00 -0.79
N GLN A 310 -16.70 11.26 -0.77
CA GLN A 310 -17.29 11.88 -1.95
C GLN A 310 -16.23 12.29 -2.98
N LEU A 311 -15.07 12.74 -2.51
CA LEU A 311 -13.93 13.08 -3.35
C LEU A 311 -13.18 11.81 -3.80
N GLY A 312 -13.09 10.80 -2.93
CA GLY A 312 -12.39 9.54 -3.18
C GLY A 312 -13.00 8.74 -4.33
N ASP A 313 -14.33 8.67 -4.42
CA ASP A 313 -15.02 7.95 -5.49
C ASP A 313 -14.68 8.47 -6.89
N VAL A 314 -14.55 9.79 -7.04
CA VAL A 314 -14.23 10.38 -8.35
C VAL A 314 -12.74 10.32 -8.63
N ALA A 315 -11.88 10.52 -7.64
CA ALA A 315 -10.45 10.30 -7.80
C ALA A 315 -10.18 8.84 -8.20
N SER A 316 -10.81 7.88 -7.54
CA SER A 316 -10.72 6.45 -7.88
C SER A 316 -11.24 6.14 -9.29
N THR A 317 -12.34 6.76 -9.70
CA THR A 317 -12.92 6.56 -11.05
C THR A 317 -11.99 7.07 -12.14
N ILE A 318 -11.35 8.21 -11.93
CA ILE A 318 -10.37 8.78 -12.88
C ILE A 318 -9.14 7.87 -12.96
N MET A 319 -8.65 7.39 -11.82
CA MET A 319 -7.52 6.47 -11.76
C MET A 319 -7.84 5.16 -12.47
N CYS A 320 -9.03 4.60 -12.27
CA CYS A 320 -9.47 3.38 -12.94
C CYS A 320 -9.64 3.57 -14.45
N ASN A 321 -10.10 4.73 -14.91
CA ASN A 321 -10.26 5.03 -16.32
C ASN A 321 -8.96 5.44 -17.03
N GLY A 322 -7.97 5.89 -16.30
CA GLY A 322 -6.67 6.35 -16.84
C GLY A 322 -5.52 5.39 -16.68
N MET A 323 -5.60 4.49 -15.74
CA MET A 323 -4.56 3.53 -15.38
C MET A 323 -5.19 2.19 -15.04
N ASN A 324 -4.70 1.09 -15.63
CA ASN A 324 -4.98 -0.26 -15.15
C ASN A 324 -4.27 -0.47 -13.80
N MET A 325 -4.63 0.33 -12.81
CA MET A 325 -4.13 0.14 -11.46
C MET A 325 -5.15 -0.65 -10.65
N ILE A 326 -4.70 -1.74 -10.08
CA ILE A 326 -5.25 -2.19 -8.81
C ILE A 326 -5.00 -1.01 -7.87
N PRO A 327 -6.05 -0.36 -7.32
CA PRO A 327 -5.84 0.75 -6.42
C PRO A 327 -4.99 0.26 -5.26
N THR A 328 -3.78 0.79 -5.11
CA THR A 328 -2.91 0.49 -3.96
C THR A 328 -3.51 1.00 -2.66
N HIS A 329 -4.68 1.63 -2.71
CA HIS A 329 -5.44 2.21 -1.59
C HIS A 329 -6.62 1.38 -1.10
N PHE A 330 -6.72 0.12 -1.48
CA PHE A 330 -7.49 -0.85 -0.69
C PHE A 330 -6.68 -1.40 0.48
N PHE A 331 -5.59 -0.71 0.83
CA PHE A 331 -4.74 -1.09 1.95
C PHE A 331 -4.73 -0.01 3.01
#